data_053c005a6373936b72fe91a82bef1c58
#
_entry.id   053c005a6373936b72fe91a82bef1c58
#
_cell.length_a   1.000
_cell.length_b   1.000
_cell.length_c   1.000
_cell.angle_alpha   90.00
_cell.angle_beta   90.00
_cell.angle_gamma   90.00
#
_symmetry.space_group_name_H-M   'P 1'
#
loop_
_entity.id
_entity.type
_entity.pdbx_description
1 polymer ?
#
loop_
_entity_poly.entity_id
_entity_poly.type
_entity_poly.pdbx_seq_one_letter_code
_entity_poly.pdbx_strand_id
1 'polypeptide(L)'
;IDLKPGSATLPFYGIKPIIVDEKGTTLKGACRGRLCIAQSWPGQMRTVYGDHQRFIDTYFSQFDGKYFTGDGCRRDEDGYYWITGRVDDVIIVSGHNLGTAELESAFVAHPKVAEAAVVGYPHDIKGNGLYCYVTLNASEKPSGELERDLKLWVRKQIGPIATPDLIHFSPGLPKTRSGKIMRRILRKI
;
A
#
# COMPACT_ATOMS: atom_id res chain seq x y z
N ILE A 1 -5.55 14.03 -21.61
CA ILE A 1 -5.62 13.90 -20.14
C ILE A 1 -4.31 14.42 -19.59
N ASP A 2 -4.38 15.45 -18.75
CA ASP A 2 -3.20 15.98 -18.08
C ASP A 2 -2.68 14.96 -17.06
N LEU A 3 -1.36 14.84 -16.93
CA LEU A 3 -0.76 13.91 -15.99
C LEU A 3 -0.59 14.58 -14.63
N LYS A 4 -1.00 13.88 -13.56
CA LYS A 4 -0.71 14.28 -12.18
C LYS A 4 0.26 13.27 -11.56
N PRO A 5 1.36 13.71 -10.92
CA PRO A 5 2.35 12.81 -10.36
C PRO A 5 1.75 11.74 -9.42
N GLY A 6 2.12 10.49 -9.64
CA GLY A 6 1.65 9.35 -8.85
C GLY A 6 0.17 8.97 -9.04
N SER A 7 -0.58 9.66 -9.89
CA SER A 7 -1.98 9.35 -10.19
C SER A 7 -2.09 8.20 -11.19
N ALA A 8 -3.10 7.34 -10.98
CA ALA A 8 -3.58 6.40 -11.99
C ALA A 8 -4.44 7.10 -13.07
N THR A 9 -4.55 8.43 -13.02
CA THR A 9 -5.36 9.28 -13.88
C THR A 9 -6.88 9.03 -13.78
N LEU A 10 -7.59 9.20 -14.90
CA LEU A 10 -9.04 9.00 -15.01
C LEU A 10 -9.35 7.53 -15.35
N PRO A 11 -10.55 7.04 -15.03
CA PRO A 11 -10.96 5.69 -15.39
C PRO A 11 -10.90 5.41 -16.89
N PHE A 12 -10.44 4.21 -17.24
CA PHE A 12 -10.50 3.74 -18.62
C PHE A 12 -11.95 3.55 -19.06
N TYR A 13 -12.23 3.75 -20.35
CA TYR A 13 -13.56 3.60 -20.91
C TYR A 13 -14.21 2.26 -20.61
N GLY A 14 -15.45 2.28 -20.13
CA GLY A 14 -16.20 1.07 -19.77
C GLY A 14 -15.89 0.53 -18.37
N ILE A 15 -14.86 1.04 -17.67
CA ILE A 15 -14.58 0.70 -16.28
C ILE A 15 -15.25 1.74 -15.37
N LYS A 16 -15.99 1.26 -14.36
CA LYS A 16 -16.68 2.13 -13.39
C LYS A 16 -16.11 1.95 -11.99
N PRO A 17 -14.93 2.53 -11.69
CA PRO A 17 -14.41 2.52 -10.34
C PRO A 17 -15.25 3.41 -9.44
N ILE A 18 -15.47 2.95 -8.23
CA ILE A 18 -16.11 3.70 -7.15
C ILE A 18 -15.26 3.58 -5.90
N ILE A 19 -15.32 4.60 -5.05
CA ILE A 19 -14.69 4.56 -3.73
C ILE A 19 -15.81 4.38 -2.71
N VAL A 20 -15.66 3.42 -1.79
CA VAL A 20 -16.63 3.14 -0.75
C VAL A 20 -16.02 3.33 0.64
N ASP A 21 -16.86 3.64 1.62
CA ASP A 21 -16.50 3.63 3.03
C ASP A 21 -16.38 2.18 3.58
N GLU A 22 -16.15 2.05 4.87
CA GLU A 22 -16.03 0.73 5.53
C GLU A 22 -17.32 -0.08 5.51
N LYS A 23 -18.47 0.58 5.36
CA LYS A 23 -19.80 -0.05 5.27
C LYS A 23 -20.24 -0.35 3.86
N GLY A 24 -19.41 -0.03 2.85
CA GLY A 24 -19.73 -0.23 1.43
C GLY A 24 -20.58 0.90 0.81
N THR A 25 -20.78 2.04 1.51
CA THR A 25 -21.48 3.19 0.97
C THR A 25 -20.59 3.92 -0.03
N THR A 26 -21.13 4.19 -1.23
CA THR A 26 -20.37 4.91 -2.28
C THR A 26 -20.16 6.37 -1.91
N LEU A 27 -18.90 6.79 -1.92
CA LEU A 27 -18.49 8.18 -1.66
C LEU A 27 -18.48 8.99 -2.96
N LYS A 28 -18.89 10.26 -2.87
CA LYS A 28 -18.95 11.19 -4.01
C LYS A 28 -17.87 12.27 -3.88
N GLY A 29 -17.52 12.91 -5.04
CA GLY A 29 -16.55 14.01 -5.10
C GLY A 29 -15.15 13.60 -4.69
N ALA A 30 -14.35 14.54 -4.19
CA ALA A 30 -13.05 14.26 -3.59
C ALA A 30 -13.24 13.43 -2.34
N CYS A 31 -12.57 12.26 -2.27
CA CYS A 31 -12.76 11.32 -1.17
C CYS A 31 -11.60 10.33 -1.06
N ARG A 32 -11.54 9.64 0.07
CA ARG A 32 -10.61 8.51 0.32
C ARG A 32 -11.40 7.34 0.90
N GLY A 33 -11.09 6.13 0.46
CA GLY A 33 -11.75 4.92 0.93
C GLY A 33 -11.22 3.68 0.23
N ARG A 34 -12.07 2.68 0.07
CA ARG A 34 -11.76 1.39 -0.55
C ARG A 34 -12.19 1.40 -2.01
N LEU A 35 -11.30 0.93 -2.90
CA LEU A 35 -11.58 0.88 -4.33
C LEU A 35 -12.41 -0.34 -4.68
N CYS A 36 -13.55 -0.09 -5.31
CA CYS A 36 -14.39 -1.13 -5.91
C CYS A 36 -14.66 -0.82 -7.38
N ILE A 37 -15.07 -1.81 -8.14
CA ILE A 37 -15.60 -1.63 -9.49
C ILE A 37 -17.08 -2.00 -9.47
N ALA A 38 -17.92 -1.05 -9.90
CA ALA A 38 -19.38 -1.13 -9.72
C ALA A 38 -20.10 -2.06 -10.70
N GLN A 39 -19.44 -2.47 -11.80
CA GLN A 39 -20.01 -3.37 -12.79
C GLN A 39 -18.94 -4.22 -13.45
N SER A 40 -19.34 -5.38 -13.96
CA SER A 40 -18.47 -6.25 -14.76
C SER A 40 -17.93 -5.53 -16.01
N TRP A 41 -16.75 -5.93 -16.45
CA TRP A 41 -16.09 -5.44 -17.67
C TRP A 41 -15.48 -6.61 -18.45
N PRO A 42 -15.19 -6.46 -19.76
CA PRO A 42 -14.71 -7.57 -20.58
C PRO A 42 -13.44 -8.27 -20.08
N GLY A 43 -12.51 -7.52 -19.48
CA GLY A 43 -11.26 -8.05 -18.91
C GLY A 43 -11.35 -8.56 -17.48
N GLN A 44 -12.54 -8.57 -16.87
CA GLN A 44 -12.71 -9.09 -15.52
C GLN A 44 -12.40 -10.59 -15.46
N MET A 45 -11.67 -10.99 -14.43
CA MET A 45 -11.49 -12.42 -14.12
C MET A 45 -12.85 -13.08 -13.91
N ARG A 46 -13.06 -14.25 -14.49
CA ARG A 46 -14.34 -14.96 -14.42
C ARG A 46 -14.42 -15.95 -13.27
N THR A 47 -13.29 -16.54 -12.92
CA THR A 47 -13.20 -17.52 -11.83
C THR A 47 -11.74 -17.85 -11.51
N VAL A 48 -11.52 -18.55 -10.40
CA VAL A 48 -10.28 -19.28 -10.12
C VAL A 48 -10.44 -20.72 -10.60
N TYR A 49 -9.47 -21.23 -11.35
CA TYR A 49 -9.53 -22.60 -11.88
C TYR A 49 -9.70 -23.62 -10.74
N GLY A 50 -10.75 -24.43 -10.84
CA GLY A 50 -11.07 -25.46 -9.84
C GLY A 50 -11.63 -24.94 -8.51
N ASP A 51 -11.77 -23.61 -8.31
CA ASP A 51 -12.19 -23.03 -7.05
C ASP A 51 -12.98 -21.72 -7.27
N HIS A 52 -14.20 -21.85 -7.76
CA HIS A 52 -15.07 -20.69 -8.00
C HIS A 52 -15.44 -19.95 -6.69
N GLN A 53 -15.60 -20.69 -5.60
CA GLN A 53 -15.95 -20.10 -4.30
C GLN A 53 -14.87 -19.11 -3.83
N ARG A 54 -13.60 -19.45 -4.01
CA ARG A 54 -12.49 -18.54 -3.70
C ARG A 54 -12.56 -17.23 -4.48
N PHE A 55 -13.03 -17.27 -5.75
CA PHE A 55 -13.23 -16.04 -6.52
C PHE A 55 -14.31 -15.15 -5.89
N ILE A 56 -15.44 -15.74 -5.50
CA ILE A 56 -16.53 -15.01 -4.82
C ILE A 56 -16.05 -14.45 -3.48
N ASP A 57 -15.45 -15.29 -2.65
CA ASP A 57 -14.98 -14.90 -1.31
C ASP A 57 -13.94 -13.78 -1.36
N THR A 58 -13.07 -13.80 -2.37
CA THR A 58 -11.99 -12.81 -2.48
C THR A 58 -12.49 -11.44 -2.95
N TYR A 59 -13.43 -11.41 -3.91
CA TYR A 59 -13.74 -10.17 -4.61
C TYR A 59 -15.15 -9.64 -4.38
N PHE A 60 -16.10 -10.46 -3.90
CA PHE A 60 -17.51 -10.08 -3.79
C PHE A 60 -18.10 -10.24 -2.38
N SER A 61 -17.41 -10.91 -1.46
CA SER A 61 -17.94 -11.16 -0.11
C SER A 61 -17.98 -9.93 0.77
N GLN A 62 -17.07 -8.96 0.55
CA GLN A 62 -16.93 -7.80 1.44
C GLN A 62 -17.96 -6.71 1.15
N PHE A 63 -18.30 -6.49 -0.13
CA PHE A 63 -19.24 -5.45 -0.55
C PHE A 63 -20.21 -6.03 -1.60
N ASP A 64 -21.46 -6.20 -1.19
CA ASP A 64 -22.49 -6.81 -2.06
C ASP A 64 -22.61 -6.07 -3.39
N GLY A 65 -22.66 -6.86 -4.49
CA GLY A 65 -22.79 -6.36 -5.86
C GLY A 65 -21.60 -5.53 -6.38
N LYS A 66 -20.47 -5.49 -5.68
CA LYS A 66 -19.27 -4.71 -6.08
C LYS A 66 -18.04 -5.60 -6.12
N TYR A 67 -17.24 -5.47 -7.17
CA TYR A 67 -15.93 -6.11 -7.23
C TYR A 67 -14.95 -5.31 -6.37
N PHE A 68 -14.53 -5.84 -5.23
CA PHE A 68 -13.55 -5.23 -4.34
C PHE A 68 -12.14 -5.55 -4.81
N THR A 69 -11.33 -4.52 -5.10
CA THR A 69 -9.96 -4.70 -5.60
C THR A 69 -8.95 -5.09 -4.51
N GLY A 70 -9.30 -4.87 -3.24
CA GLY A 70 -8.39 -5.02 -2.10
C GLY A 70 -7.48 -3.83 -1.89
N ASP A 71 -7.69 -2.73 -2.61
CA ASP A 71 -6.86 -1.54 -2.55
C ASP A 71 -7.57 -0.36 -1.90
N GLY A 72 -6.80 0.44 -1.17
CA GLY A 72 -7.18 1.78 -0.77
C GLY A 72 -7.01 2.76 -1.93
N CYS A 73 -7.84 3.78 -1.97
CA CYS A 73 -7.82 4.76 -3.04
C CYS A 73 -8.23 6.16 -2.56
N ARG A 74 -7.65 7.17 -3.19
CA ARG A 74 -8.06 8.57 -3.08
C ARG A 74 -8.49 9.08 -4.45
N ARG A 75 -9.54 9.89 -4.49
CA ARG A 75 -9.96 10.66 -5.66
C ARG A 75 -9.93 12.15 -5.31
N ASP A 76 -9.42 12.99 -6.20
CA ASP A 76 -9.45 14.45 -6.05
C ASP A 76 -10.72 15.09 -6.65
N GLU A 77 -10.78 16.42 -6.61
CA GLU A 77 -11.90 17.20 -7.11
C GLU A 77 -12.04 17.12 -8.64
N ASP A 78 -10.94 16.89 -9.37
CA ASP A 78 -10.91 16.73 -10.82
C ASP A 78 -11.23 15.29 -11.26
N GLY A 79 -11.47 14.38 -10.33
CA GLY A 79 -11.82 12.99 -10.59
C GLY A 79 -10.64 12.04 -10.83
N TYR A 80 -9.41 12.48 -10.57
CA TYR A 80 -8.21 11.64 -10.67
C TYR A 80 -8.08 10.68 -9.49
N TYR A 81 -7.58 9.48 -9.76
CA TYR A 81 -7.44 8.41 -8.77
C TYR A 81 -5.98 8.18 -8.37
N TRP A 82 -5.72 7.99 -7.08
CA TRP A 82 -4.45 7.51 -6.52
C TRP A 82 -4.68 6.24 -5.76
N ILE A 83 -3.97 5.18 -6.13
CA ILE A 83 -3.96 3.92 -5.36
C ILE A 83 -3.04 4.12 -4.17
N THR A 84 -3.58 4.00 -2.95
CA THR A 84 -2.84 4.30 -1.71
C THR A 84 -2.21 3.06 -1.07
N GLY A 85 -2.31 1.91 -1.75
CA GLY A 85 -1.77 0.63 -1.29
C GLY A 85 -2.86 -0.39 -1.00
N ARG A 86 -2.46 -1.57 -0.53
CA ARG A 86 -3.37 -2.65 -0.16
C ARG A 86 -4.05 -2.33 1.17
N VAL A 87 -5.32 -2.69 1.29
CA VAL A 87 -6.09 -2.52 2.55
C VAL A 87 -5.57 -3.47 3.63
N ASP A 88 -5.09 -4.65 3.23
CA ASP A 88 -4.48 -5.66 4.11
C ASP A 88 -3.02 -5.37 4.48
N ASP A 89 -2.39 -4.39 3.84
CA ASP A 89 -1.03 -3.91 4.14
C ASP A 89 -1.02 -2.60 4.96
N VAL A 90 -2.17 -2.14 5.45
CA VAL A 90 -2.26 -1.01 6.38
C VAL A 90 -1.78 -1.44 7.77
N ILE A 91 -0.89 -0.65 8.36
CA ILE A 91 -0.38 -0.86 9.72
C ILE A 91 -1.06 0.14 10.64
N ILE A 92 -1.70 -0.35 11.72
CA ILE A 92 -2.33 0.52 12.72
C ILE A 92 -1.30 0.79 13.82
N VAL A 93 -0.78 2.02 13.87
CA VAL A 93 0.19 2.48 14.87
C VAL A 93 -0.49 3.49 15.77
N SER A 94 -0.63 3.21 17.05
CA SER A 94 -1.28 4.09 18.04
C SER A 94 -2.67 4.60 17.57
N GLY A 95 -3.46 3.71 16.93
CA GLY A 95 -4.79 4.04 16.39
C GLY A 95 -4.80 4.76 15.04
N HIS A 96 -3.65 5.02 14.43
CA HIS A 96 -3.56 5.66 13.11
C HIS A 96 -3.23 4.63 12.02
N ASN A 97 -3.94 4.71 10.91
CA ASN A 97 -3.75 3.86 9.75
C ASN A 97 -2.60 4.39 8.88
N LEU A 98 -1.50 3.65 8.79
CA LEU A 98 -0.35 3.94 7.94
C LEU A 98 -0.29 2.96 6.77
N GLY A 99 -0.31 3.48 5.54
CA GLY A 99 -0.13 2.68 4.34
C GLY A 99 1.35 2.29 4.16
N THR A 100 1.63 1.01 3.97
CA THR A 100 3.02 0.57 3.73
C THR A 100 3.62 1.20 2.49
N ALA A 101 2.84 1.37 1.42
CA ALA A 101 3.30 1.99 0.18
C ALA A 101 3.77 3.44 0.36
N GLU A 102 3.11 4.23 1.23
CA GLU A 102 3.50 5.59 1.54
C GLU A 102 4.85 5.64 2.29
N LEU A 103 5.00 4.76 3.29
CA LEU A 103 6.25 4.59 4.03
C LEU A 103 7.41 4.15 3.12
N GLU A 104 7.18 3.14 2.29
CA GLU A 104 8.17 2.63 1.34
C GLU A 104 8.57 3.69 0.32
N SER A 105 7.63 4.47 -0.20
CA SER A 105 7.90 5.59 -1.09
C SER A 105 8.75 6.67 -0.43
N ALA A 106 8.49 6.98 0.85
CA ALA A 106 9.31 7.93 1.60
C ALA A 106 10.76 7.44 1.77
N PHE A 107 10.97 6.14 2.03
CA PHE A 107 12.32 5.56 2.06
C PHE A 107 13.02 5.64 0.71
N VAL A 108 12.35 5.24 -0.37
CA VAL A 108 12.94 5.23 -1.73
C VAL A 108 13.23 6.65 -2.24
N ALA A 109 12.54 7.67 -1.74
CA ALA A 109 12.86 9.07 -2.03
C ALA A 109 14.19 9.54 -1.40
N HIS A 110 14.77 8.76 -0.48
CA HIS A 110 16.09 9.06 0.07
C HIS A 110 17.20 8.65 -0.90
N PRO A 111 18.21 9.52 -1.20
CA PRO A 111 19.21 9.27 -2.23
C PRO A 111 20.04 7.99 -2.08
N LYS A 112 20.18 7.48 -0.85
CA LYS A 112 20.97 6.29 -0.53
C LYS A 112 20.19 4.97 -0.57
N VAL A 113 18.86 5.03 -0.75
CA VAL A 113 17.97 3.86 -0.71
C VAL A 113 17.58 3.41 -2.11
N ALA A 114 17.80 2.13 -2.40
CA ALA A 114 17.38 1.50 -3.64
C ALA A 114 15.97 0.92 -3.54
N GLU A 115 15.67 0.22 -2.44
CA GLU A 115 14.37 -0.42 -2.20
C GLU A 115 14.03 -0.41 -0.71
N ALA A 116 12.75 -0.43 -0.41
CA ALA A 116 12.27 -0.58 0.96
C ALA A 116 11.01 -1.45 1.01
N ALA A 117 10.85 -2.16 2.12
CA ALA A 117 9.62 -2.86 2.46
C ALA A 117 9.30 -2.63 3.94
N VAL A 118 8.05 -2.31 4.24
CA VAL A 118 7.61 -2.05 5.60
C VAL A 118 6.57 -3.08 6.03
N VAL A 119 6.75 -3.62 7.22
CA VAL A 119 5.80 -4.53 7.85
C VAL A 119 5.51 -4.10 9.28
N GLY A 120 4.30 -4.37 9.75
CA GLY A 120 3.96 -4.21 11.15
C GLY A 120 4.44 -5.40 11.97
N TYR A 121 4.86 -5.15 13.20
CA TYR A 121 5.12 -6.16 14.21
C TYR A 121 4.44 -5.78 15.52
N PRO A 122 4.08 -6.75 16.40
CA PRO A 122 3.45 -6.45 17.68
C PRO A 122 4.33 -5.56 18.55
N HIS A 123 3.77 -4.49 19.09
CA HIS A 123 4.46 -3.53 19.95
C HIS A 123 3.60 -3.21 21.18
N ASP A 124 4.14 -3.39 22.38
CA ASP A 124 3.39 -3.33 23.66
C ASP A 124 2.64 -2.00 23.89
N ILE A 125 3.19 -0.87 23.44
CA ILE A 125 2.61 0.46 23.67
C ILE A 125 1.78 0.94 22.46
N LYS A 126 2.27 0.69 21.24
CA LYS A 126 1.69 1.24 20.00
C LYS A 126 0.67 0.32 19.33
N GLY A 127 0.49 -0.91 19.84
CA GLY A 127 -0.22 -1.99 19.18
C GLY A 127 0.61 -2.63 18.06
N ASN A 128 1.06 -1.84 17.07
CA ASN A 128 2.07 -2.24 16.10
C ASN A 128 3.20 -1.23 16.05
N GLY A 129 4.42 -1.75 15.90
CA GLY A 129 5.61 -1.00 15.51
C GLY A 129 5.89 -1.15 14.01
N LEU A 130 6.74 -0.28 13.49
CA LEU A 130 7.17 -0.28 12.09
C LEU A 130 8.53 -0.96 11.96
N TYR A 131 8.56 -2.13 11.32
CA TYR A 131 9.79 -2.83 10.95
C TYR A 131 10.06 -2.58 9.46
N CYS A 132 11.18 -1.95 9.15
CA CYS A 132 11.52 -1.50 7.82
C CYS A 132 12.75 -2.25 7.30
N TYR A 133 12.59 -3.00 6.21
CA TYR A 133 13.68 -3.62 5.48
C TYR A 133 14.13 -2.66 4.38
N VAL A 134 15.42 -2.31 4.37
CA VAL A 134 15.97 -1.31 3.45
C VAL A 134 17.15 -1.91 2.68
N THR A 135 17.08 -1.84 1.37
CA THR A 135 18.21 -2.13 0.48
C THR A 135 18.85 -0.81 0.06
N LEU A 136 20.15 -0.68 0.30
CA LEU A 136 20.91 0.52 -0.06
C LEU A 136 21.38 0.46 -1.52
N ASN A 137 21.69 1.61 -2.09
CA ASN A 137 22.40 1.71 -3.37
C ASN A 137 23.79 1.07 -3.23
N ALA A 138 24.33 0.55 -4.35
CA ALA A 138 25.55 -0.25 -4.37
C ALA A 138 26.81 0.43 -3.78
N SER A 139 26.85 1.76 -3.77
CA SER A 139 27.94 2.56 -3.19
C SER A 139 27.84 2.76 -1.68
N GLU A 140 26.68 2.45 -1.09
CA GLU A 140 26.37 2.78 0.29
C GLU A 140 26.59 1.58 1.23
N LYS A 141 26.95 1.88 2.48
CA LYS A 141 27.14 0.87 3.52
C LYS A 141 26.24 1.13 4.71
N PRO A 142 25.72 0.06 5.35
CA PRO A 142 24.97 0.19 6.60
C PRO A 142 25.80 0.87 7.68
N SER A 143 25.18 1.83 8.38
CA SER A 143 25.76 2.47 9.56
C SER A 143 24.67 2.96 10.51
N GLY A 144 24.98 3.08 11.80
CA GLY A 144 24.05 3.65 12.78
C GLY A 144 23.73 5.14 12.55
N GLU A 145 24.61 5.86 11.83
CA GLU A 145 24.34 7.23 11.41
C GLU A 145 23.29 7.26 10.31
N LEU A 146 23.41 6.40 9.29
CA LEU A 146 22.44 6.29 8.21
C LEU A 146 21.09 5.81 8.73
N GLU A 147 21.05 4.89 9.71
CA GLU A 147 19.80 4.46 10.32
C GLU A 147 19.06 5.64 10.97
N ARG A 148 19.79 6.49 11.74
CA ARG A 148 19.21 7.70 12.36
C ARG A 148 18.75 8.70 11.31
N ASP A 149 19.52 8.91 10.27
CA ASP A 149 19.17 9.79 9.15
C ASP A 149 17.88 9.34 8.46
N LEU A 150 17.74 8.06 8.14
CA LEU A 150 16.54 7.49 7.54
C LEU A 150 15.30 7.61 8.44
N LYS A 151 15.44 7.41 9.76
CA LYS A 151 14.35 7.63 10.73
C LYS A 151 13.87 9.08 10.74
N LEU A 152 14.81 10.03 10.75
CA LEU A 152 14.50 11.46 10.69
C LEU A 152 13.90 11.86 9.34
N TRP A 153 14.41 11.29 8.26
CA TRP A 153 13.90 11.52 6.91
C TRP A 153 12.44 11.11 6.79
N VAL A 154 12.07 9.88 7.14
CA VAL A 154 10.69 9.40 7.07
C VAL A 154 9.77 10.22 7.98
N ARG A 155 10.24 10.55 9.21
CA ARG A 155 9.53 11.43 10.14
C ARG A 155 9.25 12.80 9.54
N LYS A 156 10.19 13.37 8.78
CA LYS A 156 10.02 14.67 8.11
C LYS A 156 9.04 14.59 6.93
N GLN A 157 9.08 13.49 6.16
CA GLN A 157 8.26 13.33 4.96
C GLN A 157 6.78 13.05 5.28
N ILE A 158 6.51 12.24 6.30
CA ILE A 158 5.16 11.77 6.61
C ILE A 158 4.65 12.33 7.95
N GLY A 159 5.50 12.33 8.96
CA GLY A 159 5.15 12.79 10.30
C GLY A 159 5.67 11.90 11.42
N PRO A 160 5.54 12.35 12.69
CA PRO A 160 6.10 11.64 13.84
C PRO A 160 5.59 10.22 14.04
N ILE A 161 4.32 9.96 13.72
CA ILE A 161 3.68 8.65 13.87
C ILE A 161 4.28 7.60 12.94
N ALA A 162 4.85 8.03 11.83
CA ALA A 162 5.47 7.18 10.80
C ALA A 162 6.97 6.91 11.06
N THR A 163 7.50 7.35 12.21
CA THR A 163 8.91 7.11 12.54
C THR A 163 9.18 5.62 12.69
N PRO A 164 10.10 5.03 11.90
CA PRO A 164 10.46 3.63 11.98
C PRO A 164 10.99 3.23 13.37
N ASP A 165 10.48 2.13 13.92
CA ASP A 165 11.01 1.58 15.17
C ASP A 165 12.33 0.84 14.89
N LEU A 166 12.30 -0.06 13.91
CA LEU A 166 13.44 -0.87 13.50
C LEU A 166 13.72 -0.69 12.01
N ILE A 167 15.00 -0.53 11.66
CA ILE A 167 15.49 -0.56 10.28
C ILE A 167 16.49 -1.69 10.16
N HIS A 168 16.21 -2.63 9.25
CA HIS A 168 17.09 -3.72 8.90
C HIS A 168 17.65 -3.50 7.49
N PHE A 169 18.97 -3.33 7.39
CA PHE A 169 19.64 -3.26 6.10
C PHE A 169 19.79 -4.65 5.51
N SER A 170 19.16 -4.87 4.37
CA SER A 170 19.16 -6.16 3.66
C SER A 170 19.83 -6.00 2.28
N PRO A 171 20.61 -6.97 1.83
CA PRO A 171 21.21 -6.94 0.49
C PRO A 171 20.19 -7.06 -0.63
N GLY A 172 18.96 -7.50 -0.31
CA GLY A 172 17.83 -7.60 -1.25
C GLY A 172 16.56 -8.01 -0.54
N LEU A 173 15.43 -7.78 -1.19
CA LEU A 173 14.10 -8.11 -0.68
C LEU A 173 13.54 -9.34 -1.40
N PRO A 174 12.79 -10.24 -0.72
CA PRO A 174 12.14 -11.37 -1.35
C PRO A 174 11.07 -10.89 -2.33
N LYS A 175 11.14 -11.35 -3.56
CA LYS A 175 10.24 -10.95 -4.64
C LYS A 175 9.58 -12.15 -5.31
N THR A 176 8.37 -11.94 -5.81
CA THR A 176 7.74 -12.85 -6.75
C THR A 176 8.50 -12.83 -8.09
N ARG A 177 8.19 -13.79 -8.99
CA ARG A 177 8.71 -13.78 -10.36
C ARG A 177 8.38 -12.48 -11.12
N SER A 178 7.27 -11.82 -10.79
CA SER A 178 6.86 -10.54 -11.39
C SER A 178 7.50 -9.30 -10.74
N GLY A 179 8.43 -9.48 -9.80
CA GLY A 179 9.14 -8.38 -9.13
C GLY A 179 8.43 -7.77 -7.93
N LYS A 180 7.25 -8.28 -7.54
CA LYS A 180 6.52 -7.75 -6.36
C LYS A 180 7.14 -8.25 -5.06
N ILE A 181 7.35 -7.36 -4.10
CA ILE A 181 7.87 -7.68 -2.77
C ILE A 181 6.90 -8.60 -2.02
N MET A 182 7.43 -9.67 -1.46
CA MET A 182 6.67 -10.69 -0.72
C MET A 182 6.62 -10.36 0.78
N ARG A 183 5.85 -9.34 1.18
CA ARG A 183 5.73 -8.90 2.60
C ARG A 183 5.29 -10.02 3.53
N ARG A 184 4.55 -11.03 3.04
CA ARG A 184 4.18 -12.21 3.84
C ARG A 184 5.39 -12.99 4.34
N ILE A 185 6.50 -13.03 3.60
CA ILE A 185 7.74 -13.64 4.06
C ILE A 185 8.37 -12.76 5.13
N LEU A 186 8.49 -11.46 4.87
CA LEU A 186 9.11 -10.50 5.78
C LEU A 186 8.41 -10.40 7.14
N ARG A 187 7.10 -10.67 7.20
CA ARG A 187 6.34 -10.73 8.47
C ARG A 187 6.62 -11.97 9.32
N LYS A 188 7.33 -12.98 8.79
CA LYS A 188 7.62 -14.24 9.46
C LYS A 188 9.07 -14.34 9.96
N ILE A 189 9.90 -13.38 9.59
CA ILE A 189 11.28 -13.26 10.03
C ILE A 189 11.32 -12.47 11.33
#